data_d0b64b2c3898c9c03af2da0db3de2cf5
#
_entry.id   d0b64b2c3898c9c03af2da0db3de2cf5
#
_cell.length_a   1.000
_cell.length_b   1.000
_cell.length_c   1.000
_cell.angle_alpha   90.00
_cell.angle_beta   90.00
_cell.angle_gamma   90.00
#
_symmetry.space_group_name_H-M   'P 1'
#
loop_
_entity.id
_entity.type
_entity.pdbx_description
1 polymer ?
#
loop_
_entity_poly.entity_id
_entity_poly.type
_entity_poly.pdbx_seq_one_letter_code
_entity_poly.pdbx_strand_id
1 'polypeptide(L)'
;MKLIEENIFLKTISLQQTSPVAKYLVVFCHGYGADGKDLINIGNYWQRFLPDFYFTSPNAPNICTVNPGGFEWFDLMSQDQKKINFELENSVHKLTVFINAKLKALVLDCSKLFLVGFSQGTMMSLHYSLTNTSTIGGVVGYSGKIYDPILLEKNIKSKPPIFLMHGDDDNIVPLEEMMEAKNFLLKNKINLKTKIFKGCGHSIPTQGLSLGLEFININKK
;
A
#
# COMPACT_ATOMS: atom_id res chain seq x y z
N MET A 1 0.27 24.43 1.91
CA MET A 1 -0.11 23.24 1.13
C MET A 1 -1.54 22.87 1.47
N LYS A 2 -2.39 22.54 0.52
CA LYS A 2 -3.81 22.28 0.74
C LYS A 2 -4.08 20.77 0.67
N LEU A 3 -4.56 20.20 1.78
CA LEU A 3 -5.15 18.86 1.80
C LEU A 3 -6.60 18.97 1.33
N ILE A 4 -7.02 18.00 0.54
CA ILE A 4 -8.40 17.87 0.05
C ILE A 4 -8.98 16.64 0.72
N GLU A 5 -10.04 16.81 1.51
CA GLU A 5 -10.80 15.71 2.09
C GLU A 5 -11.95 15.36 1.15
N GLU A 6 -12.11 14.07 0.87
CA GLU A 6 -13.16 13.54 0.01
C GLU A 6 -13.80 12.30 0.67
N ASN A 7 -15.03 12.03 0.34
CA ASN A 7 -15.75 10.85 0.84
C ASN A 7 -16.41 10.11 -0.33
N ILE A 8 -15.58 9.44 -1.13
CA ILE A 8 -16.02 8.61 -2.25
C ILE A 8 -15.73 7.16 -1.86
N PHE A 9 -16.71 6.46 -1.29
CA PHE A 9 -16.65 5.08 -0.79
C PHE A 9 -15.74 4.87 0.44
N LEU A 10 -14.61 5.58 0.54
CA LEU A 10 -13.73 5.66 1.70
C LEU A 10 -13.44 7.13 1.98
N LYS A 11 -13.49 7.52 3.26
CA LYS A 11 -13.01 8.85 3.67
C LYS A 11 -11.54 8.94 3.31
N THR A 12 -11.15 9.94 2.56
CA THR A 12 -9.80 10.02 2.00
C THR A 12 -9.22 11.42 2.08
N ILE A 13 -7.91 11.50 2.14
CA ILE A 13 -7.15 12.74 2.07
C ILE A 13 -6.29 12.69 0.82
N SER A 14 -6.33 13.76 0.05
CA SER A 14 -5.53 13.92 -1.15
C SER A 14 -4.70 15.19 -1.07
N LEU A 15 -3.56 15.18 -1.74
CA LEU A 15 -2.77 16.41 -1.92
C LEU A 15 -3.34 17.23 -3.07
N GLN A 16 -3.30 18.54 -2.92
CA GLN A 16 -3.56 19.42 -4.05
C GLN A 16 -2.51 19.15 -5.14
N GLN A 17 -2.99 18.87 -6.34
CA GLN A 17 -2.14 18.58 -7.48
C GLN A 17 -1.28 19.80 -7.86
N THR A 18 -0.02 19.55 -8.21
CA THR A 18 0.94 20.59 -8.63
C THR A 18 0.97 20.77 -10.15
N SER A 19 0.65 19.72 -10.91
CA SER A 19 0.49 19.76 -12.36
C SER A 19 -0.99 19.93 -12.76
N PRO A 20 -1.31 20.61 -13.86
CA PRO A 20 -2.71 20.72 -14.33
C PRO A 20 -3.34 19.36 -14.66
N VAL A 21 -2.54 18.38 -15.04
CA VAL A 21 -3.00 17.02 -15.41
C VAL A 21 -2.15 15.98 -14.70
N ALA A 22 -2.80 15.07 -13.97
CA ALA A 22 -2.14 13.91 -13.40
C ALA A 22 -1.88 12.88 -14.51
N LYS A 23 -0.68 12.28 -14.51
CA LYS A 23 -0.33 11.16 -15.38
C LYS A 23 -0.20 9.85 -14.60
N TYR A 24 -0.12 9.91 -13.29
CA TYR A 24 0.04 8.77 -12.39
C TYR A 24 -0.75 8.99 -11.11
N LEU A 25 -1.11 7.88 -10.47
CA LEU A 25 -1.80 7.84 -9.18
C LEU A 25 -0.97 7.07 -8.17
N VAL A 26 -0.72 7.65 -7.00
CA VAL A 26 -0.20 6.95 -5.82
C VAL A 26 -1.31 6.86 -4.78
N VAL A 27 -1.60 5.65 -4.33
CA VAL A 27 -2.51 5.39 -3.21
C VAL A 27 -1.69 4.87 -2.03
N PHE A 28 -1.78 5.58 -0.92
CA PHE A 28 -1.15 5.18 0.34
C PHE A 28 -2.12 4.34 1.16
N CYS A 29 -1.67 3.18 1.64
CA CYS A 29 -2.43 2.29 2.52
C CYS A 29 -1.76 2.30 3.90
N HIS A 30 -2.43 2.89 4.90
CA HIS A 30 -1.91 3.06 6.25
C HIS A 30 -1.86 1.75 7.05
N GLY A 31 -1.12 1.74 8.15
CA GLY A 31 -1.01 0.63 9.08
C GLY A 31 -2.24 0.47 9.99
N TYR A 32 -2.26 -0.63 10.74
CA TYR A 32 -3.30 -0.95 11.71
C TYR A 32 -3.44 0.15 12.76
N GLY A 33 -4.65 0.64 13.01
CA GLY A 33 -4.93 1.67 14.01
C GLY A 33 -4.52 3.11 13.61
N ALA A 34 -4.05 3.32 12.38
CA ALA A 34 -3.75 4.63 11.82
C ALA A 34 -4.90 5.18 10.97
N ASP A 35 -4.67 6.25 10.24
CA ASP A 35 -5.61 6.85 9.29
C ASP A 35 -4.88 7.34 8.02
N GLY A 36 -5.62 7.87 7.05
CA GLY A 36 -5.06 8.39 5.81
C GLY A 36 -4.09 9.57 6.00
N LYS A 37 -4.14 10.29 7.13
CA LYS A 37 -3.22 11.41 7.41
C LYS A 37 -1.80 10.94 7.71
N ASP A 38 -1.65 9.72 8.17
CA ASP A 38 -0.36 9.17 8.54
C ASP A 38 0.59 9.13 7.33
N LEU A 39 0.22 8.46 6.26
CA LEU A 39 1.12 8.26 5.11
C LEU A 39 1.06 9.37 4.05
N ILE A 40 0.03 10.21 4.02
CA ILE A 40 -0.07 11.27 3.01
C ILE A 40 1.12 12.23 3.05
N ASN A 41 1.78 12.36 4.20
CA ASN A 41 2.98 13.17 4.38
C ASN A 41 4.17 12.68 3.53
N ILE A 42 4.22 11.41 3.17
CA ILE A 42 5.19 10.88 2.20
C ILE A 42 4.96 11.54 0.83
N GLY A 43 3.71 11.65 0.41
CA GLY A 43 3.33 12.35 -0.82
C GLY A 43 3.78 13.80 -0.84
N ASN A 44 3.73 14.50 0.32
CA ASN A 44 4.25 15.87 0.46
C ASN A 44 5.76 15.97 0.15
N TYR A 45 6.51 14.98 0.61
CA TYR A 45 7.94 14.93 0.32
C TYR A 45 8.20 14.56 -1.15
N TRP A 46 7.41 13.64 -1.74
CA TRP A 46 7.59 13.14 -3.09
C TRP A 46 7.08 14.08 -4.19
N GLN A 47 6.05 14.90 -3.90
CA GLN A 47 5.35 15.73 -4.88
C GLN A 47 6.27 16.69 -5.65
N ARG A 48 7.33 17.21 -5.01
CA ARG A 48 8.32 18.07 -5.64
C ARG A 48 9.18 17.35 -6.69
N PHE A 49 9.30 16.02 -6.60
CA PHE A 49 10.08 15.18 -7.53
C PHE A 49 9.17 14.45 -8.54
N LEU A 50 7.88 14.36 -8.23
CA LEU A 50 6.85 13.69 -9.02
C LEU A 50 5.66 14.65 -9.25
N PRO A 51 5.86 15.77 -9.96
CA PRO A 51 4.84 16.82 -10.08
C PRO A 51 3.59 16.38 -10.87
N ASP A 52 3.70 15.37 -11.71
CA ASP A 52 2.63 14.79 -12.52
C ASP A 52 1.91 13.61 -11.86
N PHE A 53 2.16 13.40 -10.55
CA PHE A 53 1.48 12.38 -9.76
C PHE A 53 0.36 12.98 -8.91
N TYR A 54 -0.76 12.25 -8.85
CA TYR A 54 -1.82 12.49 -7.88
C TYR A 54 -1.60 11.58 -6.68
N PHE A 55 -1.60 12.16 -5.48
CA PHE A 55 -1.36 11.46 -4.22
C PHE A 55 -2.62 11.44 -3.38
N THR A 56 -3.04 10.26 -2.93
CA THR A 56 -4.24 10.08 -2.12
C THR A 56 -4.03 8.97 -1.08
N SER A 57 -4.68 9.12 0.07
CA SER A 57 -4.57 8.18 1.20
C SER A 57 -5.95 7.97 1.81
N PRO A 58 -6.66 6.88 1.48
CA PRO A 58 -7.94 6.57 2.09
C PRO A 58 -7.77 6.04 3.51
N ASN A 59 -8.76 6.28 4.37
CA ASN A 59 -8.92 5.50 5.58
C ASN A 59 -9.33 4.07 5.21
N ALA A 60 -8.86 3.11 5.97
CA ALA A 60 -9.39 1.75 5.89
C ALA A 60 -10.89 1.73 6.26
N PRO A 61 -11.65 0.71 5.82
CA PRO A 61 -13.10 0.73 5.91
C PRO A 61 -13.69 0.50 7.30
N ASN A 62 -12.89 -0.03 8.25
CA ASN A 62 -13.37 -0.41 9.57
C ASN A 62 -12.69 0.47 10.64
N ILE A 63 -13.44 0.79 11.71
CA ILE A 63 -12.86 1.40 12.91
C ILE A 63 -11.98 0.36 13.59
N CYS A 64 -10.76 0.73 13.98
CA CYS A 64 -9.83 -0.20 14.59
C CYS A 64 -10.31 -0.69 15.95
N THR A 65 -10.29 -1.99 16.15
CA THR A 65 -10.73 -2.68 17.39
C THR A 65 -9.97 -2.22 18.63
N VAL A 66 -8.67 -2.00 18.51
CA VAL A 66 -7.80 -1.61 19.65
C VAL A 66 -7.51 -0.10 19.71
N ASN A 67 -7.87 0.65 18.68
CA ASN A 67 -7.72 2.11 18.63
C ASN A 67 -8.94 2.75 17.95
N PRO A 68 -10.00 3.09 18.69
CA PRO A 68 -11.22 3.66 18.11
C PRO A 68 -11.04 5.02 17.41
N GLY A 69 -9.89 5.66 17.58
CA GLY A 69 -9.51 6.88 16.84
C GLY A 69 -8.90 6.62 15.46
N GLY A 70 -8.56 5.37 15.15
CA GLY A 70 -7.95 4.93 13.90
C GLY A 70 -8.79 3.89 13.17
N PHE A 71 -8.22 3.37 12.08
CA PHE A 71 -8.88 2.45 11.17
C PHE A 71 -8.08 1.18 10.96
N GLU A 72 -8.75 0.11 10.50
CA GLU A 72 -8.15 -1.16 10.15
C GLU A 72 -8.71 -1.71 8.85
N TRP A 73 -7.87 -2.40 8.09
CA TRP A 73 -8.29 -3.07 6.88
C TRP A 73 -9.02 -4.39 7.20
N PHE A 74 -8.53 -5.08 8.21
CA PHE A 74 -9.12 -6.29 8.78
C PHE A 74 -8.64 -6.48 10.23
N ASP A 75 -9.39 -7.19 11.04
CA ASP A 75 -9.11 -7.39 12.45
C ASP A 75 -7.91 -8.35 12.66
N LEU A 76 -6.73 -7.79 12.99
CA LEU A 76 -5.52 -8.58 13.31
C LEU A 76 -5.57 -9.25 14.67
N MET A 77 -6.51 -8.87 15.55
CA MET A 77 -6.65 -9.44 16.90
C MET A 77 -7.58 -10.65 16.93
N SER A 78 -8.38 -10.85 15.89
CA SER A 78 -9.30 -11.99 15.78
C SER A 78 -8.51 -13.31 15.69
N GLN A 79 -9.04 -14.36 16.31
CA GLN A 79 -8.54 -15.73 16.16
C GLN A 79 -9.38 -16.53 15.12
N ASP A 80 -10.45 -15.94 14.60
CA ASP A 80 -11.28 -16.55 13.57
C ASP A 80 -10.72 -16.22 12.17
N GLN A 81 -9.97 -17.16 11.62
CA GLN A 81 -9.38 -17.01 10.29
C GLN A 81 -10.42 -16.77 9.18
N LYS A 82 -11.63 -17.32 9.31
CA LYS A 82 -12.69 -17.10 8.31
C LYS A 82 -13.20 -15.66 8.36
N LYS A 83 -13.36 -15.11 9.58
CA LYS A 83 -13.70 -13.70 9.78
C LYS A 83 -12.63 -12.80 9.16
N ILE A 84 -11.36 -13.04 9.48
CA ILE A 84 -10.25 -12.23 8.96
C ILE A 84 -10.20 -12.27 7.42
N ASN A 85 -10.32 -13.45 6.83
CA ASN A 85 -10.30 -13.59 5.37
C ASN A 85 -11.50 -12.89 4.72
N PHE A 86 -12.69 -12.96 5.32
CA PHE A 86 -13.86 -12.23 4.85
C PHE A 86 -13.65 -10.70 4.92
N GLU A 87 -13.09 -10.19 6.01
CA GLU A 87 -12.80 -8.77 6.17
C GLU A 87 -11.71 -8.29 5.22
N LEU A 88 -10.66 -9.10 4.99
CA LEU A 88 -9.61 -8.83 4.02
C LEU A 88 -10.20 -8.69 2.61
N GLU A 89 -10.99 -9.67 2.15
CA GLU A 89 -11.61 -9.63 0.82
C GLU A 89 -12.58 -8.45 0.66
N ASN A 90 -13.38 -8.15 1.70
CA ASN A 90 -14.26 -7.00 1.70
C ASN A 90 -13.48 -5.67 1.61
N SER A 91 -12.37 -5.57 2.31
CA SER A 91 -11.49 -4.39 2.26
C SER A 91 -10.79 -4.25 0.91
N VAL A 92 -10.36 -5.36 0.31
CA VAL A 92 -9.81 -5.38 -1.07
C VAL A 92 -10.89 -4.92 -2.05
N HIS A 93 -12.13 -5.38 -1.91
CA HIS A 93 -13.24 -4.93 -2.75
C HIS A 93 -13.48 -3.40 -2.62
N LYS A 94 -13.57 -2.87 -1.39
CA LYS A 94 -13.77 -1.44 -1.14
C LYS A 94 -12.60 -0.61 -1.69
N LEU A 95 -11.36 -1.07 -1.50
CA LEU A 95 -10.17 -0.43 -2.06
C LEU A 95 -10.20 -0.46 -3.60
N THR A 96 -10.66 -1.55 -4.21
CA THR A 96 -10.82 -1.68 -5.66
C THR A 96 -11.83 -0.66 -6.20
N VAL A 97 -13.00 -0.54 -5.56
CA VAL A 97 -14.02 0.45 -5.96
C VAL A 97 -13.46 1.88 -5.85
N PHE A 98 -12.78 2.19 -4.75
CA PHE A 98 -12.14 3.48 -4.55
C PHE A 98 -11.08 3.79 -5.63
N ILE A 99 -10.17 2.86 -5.89
CA ILE A 99 -9.09 3.02 -6.89
C ILE A 99 -9.69 3.22 -8.28
N ASN A 100 -10.67 2.39 -8.67
CA ASN A 100 -11.31 2.49 -9.98
C ASN A 100 -12.01 3.85 -10.17
N ALA A 101 -12.67 4.37 -9.14
CA ALA A 101 -13.27 5.70 -9.17
C ALA A 101 -12.21 6.80 -9.36
N LYS A 102 -11.06 6.70 -8.68
CA LYS A 102 -9.95 7.65 -8.82
C LYS A 102 -9.30 7.58 -10.20
N LEU A 103 -9.00 6.37 -10.69
CA LEU A 103 -8.43 6.19 -12.04
C LEU A 103 -9.37 6.76 -13.12
N LYS A 104 -10.67 6.49 -13.01
CA LYS A 104 -11.69 7.04 -13.92
C LYS A 104 -11.73 8.57 -13.88
N ALA A 105 -11.74 9.18 -12.70
CA ALA A 105 -11.77 10.63 -12.52
C ALA A 105 -10.52 11.32 -13.08
N LEU A 106 -9.36 10.65 -13.01
CA LEU A 106 -8.07 11.14 -13.53
C LEU A 106 -7.81 10.74 -14.99
N VAL A 107 -8.72 9.97 -15.61
CA VAL A 107 -8.57 9.42 -16.98
C VAL A 107 -7.28 8.59 -17.11
N LEU A 108 -6.99 7.75 -16.11
CA LEU A 108 -5.82 6.88 -16.06
C LEU A 108 -6.21 5.40 -16.15
N ASP A 109 -5.33 4.59 -16.71
CA ASP A 109 -5.41 3.13 -16.64
C ASP A 109 -4.64 2.57 -15.44
N CYS A 110 -4.84 1.28 -15.12
CA CYS A 110 -4.19 0.61 -13.99
C CYS A 110 -2.66 0.64 -14.04
N SER A 111 -2.03 0.68 -15.21
CA SER A 111 -0.56 0.71 -15.31
C SER A 111 0.06 1.98 -14.73
N LYS A 112 -0.75 3.02 -14.54
CA LYS A 112 -0.36 4.31 -13.95
C LYS A 112 -0.55 4.38 -12.44
N LEU A 113 -1.08 3.30 -11.82
CA LEU A 113 -1.28 3.19 -10.38
C LEU A 113 -0.04 2.64 -9.67
N PHE A 114 0.35 3.29 -8.58
CA PHE A 114 1.31 2.77 -7.61
C PHE A 114 0.64 2.67 -6.23
N LEU A 115 0.89 1.58 -5.52
CA LEU A 115 0.48 1.42 -4.13
C LEU A 115 1.70 1.57 -3.21
N VAL A 116 1.50 2.28 -2.11
CA VAL A 116 2.51 2.45 -1.07
C VAL A 116 1.89 2.07 0.26
N GLY A 117 2.40 1.02 0.87
CA GLY A 117 1.85 0.49 2.12
C GLY A 117 2.84 0.53 3.27
N PHE A 118 2.31 0.65 4.48
CA PHE A 118 3.04 0.45 5.73
C PHE A 118 2.33 -0.60 6.58
N SER A 119 3.07 -1.57 7.12
CA SER A 119 2.53 -2.60 8.02
C SER A 119 1.31 -3.32 7.40
N GLN A 120 0.13 -3.26 8.01
CA GLN A 120 -1.11 -3.81 7.44
C GLN A 120 -1.44 -3.24 6.05
N GLY A 121 -1.11 -1.97 5.80
CA GLY A 121 -1.26 -1.37 4.47
C GLY A 121 -0.36 -2.00 3.40
N THR A 122 0.82 -2.53 3.78
CA THR A 122 1.64 -3.35 2.88
C THR A 122 0.95 -4.68 2.57
N MET A 123 0.35 -5.33 3.57
CA MET A 123 -0.41 -6.59 3.36
C MET A 123 -1.54 -6.37 2.36
N MET A 124 -2.30 -5.28 2.52
CA MET A 124 -3.37 -4.88 1.60
C MET A 124 -2.86 -4.56 0.20
N SER A 125 -1.77 -3.81 0.08
CA SER A 125 -1.17 -3.44 -1.20
C SER A 125 -0.68 -4.67 -1.99
N LEU A 126 -0.07 -5.63 -1.29
CA LEU A 126 0.35 -6.91 -1.89
C LEU A 126 -0.87 -7.72 -2.33
N HIS A 127 -1.86 -7.90 -1.46
CA HIS A 127 -3.05 -8.70 -1.78
C HIS A 127 -3.80 -8.09 -2.97
N TYR A 128 -4.14 -6.79 -2.92
CA TYR A 128 -4.79 -6.10 -4.04
C TYR A 128 -4.01 -6.25 -5.34
N SER A 129 -2.71 -5.94 -5.33
CA SER A 129 -1.91 -5.88 -6.55
C SER A 129 -1.74 -7.24 -7.23
N LEU A 130 -1.69 -8.32 -6.46
CA LEU A 130 -1.50 -9.67 -6.97
C LEU A 130 -2.83 -10.32 -7.40
N THR A 131 -3.97 -9.97 -6.77
CA THR A 131 -5.29 -10.52 -7.11
C THR A 131 -6.06 -9.69 -8.14
N ASN A 132 -5.63 -8.46 -8.42
CA ASN A 132 -6.22 -7.63 -9.47
C ASN A 132 -5.96 -8.21 -10.86
N THR A 133 -6.92 -8.11 -11.77
CA THR A 133 -6.81 -8.64 -13.14
C THR A 133 -5.87 -7.81 -14.03
N SER A 134 -5.74 -6.52 -13.73
CA SER A 134 -4.86 -5.60 -14.48
C SER A 134 -3.60 -5.33 -13.68
N THR A 135 -2.44 -5.41 -14.34
CA THR A 135 -1.14 -5.13 -13.69
C THR A 135 -0.99 -3.63 -13.44
N ILE A 136 -0.67 -3.26 -12.20
CA ILE A 136 -0.40 -1.89 -11.78
C ILE A 136 1.07 -1.50 -12.01
N GLY A 137 1.40 -0.22 -11.91
CA GLY A 137 2.77 0.30 -12.07
C GLY A 137 3.78 -0.26 -11.07
N GLY A 138 3.35 -0.48 -9.84
CA GLY A 138 4.20 -1.14 -8.82
C GLY A 138 3.69 -0.99 -7.39
N VAL A 139 4.34 -1.70 -6.48
CA VAL A 139 4.09 -1.67 -5.04
C VAL A 139 5.36 -1.32 -4.29
N VAL A 140 5.28 -0.36 -3.38
CA VAL A 140 6.29 -0.08 -2.36
C VAL A 140 5.70 -0.47 -1.00
N GLY A 141 6.28 -1.47 -0.36
CA GLY A 141 5.82 -1.96 0.94
C GLY A 141 6.88 -1.78 2.02
N TYR A 142 6.49 -1.20 3.14
CA TYR A 142 7.32 -1.02 4.31
C TYR A 142 6.80 -1.87 5.47
N SER A 143 7.69 -2.56 6.18
CA SER A 143 7.43 -3.27 7.44
C SER A 143 6.15 -4.12 7.43
N GLY A 144 5.95 -4.90 6.36
CA GLY A 144 4.76 -5.73 6.17
C GLY A 144 5.08 -7.15 5.74
N LYS A 145 4.03 -7.94 5.58
CA LYS A 145 4.10 -9.36 5.21
C LYS A 145 3.01 -9.73 4.20
N ILE A 146 3.06 -10.95 3.69
CA ILE A 146 1.90 -11.59 3.05
C ILE A 146 1.04 -12.20 4.16
N TYR A 147 -0.23 -11.80 4.24
CA TYR A 147 -1.09 -12.22 5.34
C TYR A 147 -1.48 -13.72 5.24
N ASP A 148 -2.02 -14.15 4.11
CA ASP A 148 -2.39 -15.55 3.86
C ASP A 148 -1.77 -15.99 2.52
N PRO A 149 -0.55 -16.60 2.56
CA PRO A 149 0.13 -17.00 1.33
C PRO A 149 -0.60 -18.14 0.61
N ILE A 150 -1.34 -19.01 1.31
CA ILE A 150 -2.07 -20.12 0.70
C ILE A 150 -3.27 -19.62 -0.11
N LEU A 151 -4.04 -18.70 0.48
CA LEU A 151 -5.17 -18.06 -0.19
C LEU A 151 -4.67 -17.21 -1.37
N LEU A 152 -3.63 -16.43 -1.14
CA LEU A 152 -3.08 -15.53 -2.15
C LEU A 152 -2.53 -16.29 -3.37
N GLU A 153 -1.79 -17.39 -3.17
CA GLU A 153 -1.19 -18.17 -4.26
C GLU A 153 -2.23 -18.68 -5.26
N LYS A 154 -3.40 -19.09 -4.76
CA LYS A 154 -4.54 -19.56 -5.58
C LYS A 154 -5.20 -18.45 -6.40
N ASN A 155 -5.00 -17.19 -6.00
CA ASN A 155 -5.72 -16.04 -6.54
C ASN A 155 -4.82 -15.05 -7.31
N ILE A 156 -3.53 -15.37 -7.53
CA ILE A 156 -2.61 -14.52 -8.29
C ILE A 156 -3.12 -14.36 -9.74
N LYS A 157 -3.38 -13.14 -10.17
CA LYS A 157 -3.84 -12.76 -11.50
C LYS A 157 -2.88 -11.80 -12.20
N SER A 158 -2.08 -11.06 -11.45
CA SER A 158 -1.10 -10.13 -12.02
C SER A 158 0.22 -10.13 -11.24
N LYS A 159 1.29 -9.61 -11.85
CA LYS A 159 2.65 -9.65 -11.31
C LYS A 159 3.34 -8.30 -11.50
N PRO A 160 2.89 -7.26 -10.78
CA PRO A 160 3.55 -5.95 -10.84
C PRO A 160 4.95 -6.01 -10.22
N PRO A 161 5.84 -5.06 -10.53
CA PRO A 161 7.08 -4.91 -9.80
C PRO A 161 6.79 -4.52 -8.34
N ILE A 162 7.53 -5.15 -7.41
CA ILE A 162 7.36 -4.95 -5.96
C ILE A 162 8.69 -4.58 -5.32
N PHE A 163 8.68 -3.62 -4.40
CA PHE A 163 9.81 -3.29 -3.56
C PHE A 163 9.39 -3.39 -2.08
N LEU A 164 9.97 -4.35 -1.35
CA LEU A 164 9.76 -4.51 0.09
C LEU A 164 10.95 -3.97 0.87
N MET A 165 10.66 -3.19 1.89
CA MET A 165 11.63 -2.58 2.78
C MET A 165 11.28 -2.86 4.25
N HIS A 166 12.27 -3.22 5.07
CA HIS A 166 12.06 -3.65 6.45
C HIS A 166 13.23 -3.27 7.36
N GLY A 167 12.93 -3.01 8.62
CA GLY A 167 13.94 -2.88 9.67
C GLY A 167 14.33 -4.24 10.24
N ASP A 168 15.60 -4.45 10.58
CA ASP A 168 16.04 -5.71 11.21
C ASP A 168 15.79 -5.76 12.72
N ASP A 169 15.34 -4.67 13.31
CA ASP A 169 14.94 -4.56 14.73
C ASP A 169 13.44 -4.29 14.87
N ASP A 170 12.64 -4.75 13.89
CA ASP A 170 11.19 -4.62 13.89
C ASP A 170 10.55 -5.69 14.80
N ASN A 171 10.10 -5.26 15.98
CA ASN A 171 9.48 -6.12 17.01
C ASN A 171 7.95 -6.24 16.86
N ILE A 172 7.34 -5.58 15.87
CA ILE A 172 5.90 -5.64 15.60
C ILE A 172 5.59 -6.59 14.43
N VAL A 173 6.32 -6.44 13.33
CA VAL A 173 6.33 -7.40 12.22
C VAL A 173 7.78 -7.87 12.07
N PRO A 174 8.15 -9.04 12.61
CA PRO A 174 9.51 -9.54 12.56
C PRO A 174 10.06 -9.64 11.12
N LEU A 175 11.38 -9.43 10.96
CA LEU A 175 12.05 -9.47 9.66
C LEU A 175 11.80 -10.77 8.89
N GLU A 176 11.64 -11.88 9.62
CA GLU A 176 11.33 -13.21 9.09
C GLU A 176 10.08 -13.19 8.21
N GLU A 177 9.06 -12.42 8.58
CA GLU A 177 7.82 -12.28 7.80
C GLU A 177 8.07 -11.64 6.42
N MET A 178 8.98 -10.66 6.33
CA MET A 178 9.40 -10.13 5.03
C MET A 178 10.21 -11.15 4.24
N MET A 179 11.05 -11.98 4.91
CA MET A 179 11.82 -13.02 4.23
C MET A 179 10.92 -14.13 3.68
N GLU A 180 9.86 -14.49 4.40
CA GLU A 180 8.83 -15.41 3.90
C GLU A 180 8.07 -14.81 2.72
N ALA A 181 7.67 -13.55 2.81
CA ALA A 181 7.05 -12.82 1.70
C ALA A 181 7.98 -12.78 0.47
N LYS A 182 9.28 -12.52 0.66
CA LYS A 182 10.28 -12.57 -0.41
C LYS A 182 10.33 -13.94 -1.09
N ASN A 183 10.42 -15.03 -0.31
CA ASN A 183 10.48 -16.38 -0.84
C ASN A 183 9.21 -16.72 -1.64
N PHE A 184 8.04 -16.36 -1.12
CA PHE A 184 6.76 -16.51 -1.80
C PHE A 184 6.72 -15.76 -3.15
N LEU A 185 7.11 -14.49 -3.16
CA LEU A 185 7.08 -13.64 -4.35
C LEU A 185 8.04 -14.15 -5.43
N LEU A 186 9.25 -14.56 -5.05
CA LEU A 186 10.24 -15.14 -5.98
C LEU A 186 9.77 -16.49 -6.54
N LYS A 187 9.22 -17.39 -5.70
CA LYS A 187 8.61 -18.66 -6.13
C LYS A 187 7.55 -18.44 -7.21
N ASN A 188 6.76 -17.37 -7.07
CA ASN A 188 5.70 -16.99 -8.01
C ASN A 188 6.19 -16.14 -9.21
N LYS A 189 7.52 -16.00 -9.39
CA LYS A 189 8.15 -15.26 -10.50
C LYS A 189 7.71 -13.79 -10.57
N ILE A 190 7.59 -13.14 -9.43
CA ILE A 190 7.28 -11.72 -9.32
C ILE A 190 8.57 -10.93 -9.29
N ASN A 191 8.65 -9.83 -10.06
CA ASN A 191 9.80 -8.93 -10.05
C ASN A 191 9.89 -8.20 -8.70
N LEU A 192 10.87 -8.60 -7.89
CA LEU A 192 11.01 -8.17 -6.50
C LEU A 192 12.37 -7.52 -6.23
N LYS A 193 12.33 -6.34 -5.61
CA LYS A 193 13.47 -5.71 -4.94
C LYS A 193 13.23 -5.76 -3.42
N THR A 194 14.28 -5.94 -2.62
CA THR A 194 14.20 -5.89 -1.15
C THR A 194 15.30 -5.02 -0.58
N LYS A 195 15.05 -4.38 0.57
CA LYS A 195 16.03 -3.64 1.35
C LYS A 195 15.80 -3.84 2.84
N ILE A 196 16.85 -4.19 3.57
CA ILE A 196 16.85 -4.26 5.02
C ILE A 196 17.62 -3.05 5.56
N PHE A 197 17.06 -2.41 6.60
CA PHE A 197 17.66 -1.28 7.32
C PHE A 197 18.14 -1.73 8.69
N LYS A 198 19.46 -1.66 8.90
CA LYS A 198 20.09 -2.08 10.16
C LYS A 198 19.71 -1.15 11.31
N GLY A 199 19.34 -1.74 12.46
CA GLY A 199 18.93 -1.02 13.67
C GLY A 199 17.65 -0.21 13.51
N CYS A 200 16.83 -0.53 12.53
CA CYS A 200 15.54 0.12 12.30
C CYS A 200 14.41 -0.76 12.85
N GLY A 201 13.56 -0.20 13.70
CA GLY A 201 12.36 -0.85 14.21
C GLY A 201 11.19 -0.73 13.24
N HIS A 202 9.95 -0.83 13.76
CA HIS A 202 8.69 -0.73 12.99
C HIS A 202 8.43 0.70 12.51
N SER A 203 9.15 1.14 11.48
CA SER A 203 9.09 2.53 10.98
C SER A 203 9.59 2.64 9.53
N ILE A 204 9.36 3.80 8.91
CA ILE A 204 9.87 4.13 7.58
C ILE A 204 11.06 5.10 7.72
N PRO A 205 12.31 4.64 7.54
CA PRO A 205 13.46 5.52 7.64
C PRO A 205 13.56 6.46 6.42
N THR A 206 14.21 7.62 6.58
CA THR A 206 14.38 8.62 5.51
C THR A 206 15.00 8.01 4.24
N GLN A 207 15.98 7.10 4.39
CA GLN A 207 16.53 6.37 3.24
C GLN A 207 15.47 5.53 2.53
N GLY A 208 14.53 4.93 3.28
CA GLY A 208 13.41 4.16 2.72
C GLY A 208 12.49 5.02 1.86
N LEU A 209 12.21 6.26 2.29
CA LEU A 209 11.43 7.22 1.50
C LEU A 209 12.11 7.53 0.16
N SER A 210 13.42 7.78 0.18
CA SER A 210 14.20 8.07 -1.04
C SER A 210 14.22 6.88 -2.00
N LEU A 211 14.42 5.66 -1.48
CA LEU A 211 14.43 4.44 -2.28
C LEU A 211 13.03 4.11 -2.86
N GLY A 212 11.96 4.37 -2.13
CA GLY A 212 10.59 4.23 -2.63
C GLY A 212 10.28 5.20 -3.77
N LEU A 213 10.71 6.46 -3.63
CA LEU A 213 10.63 7.48 -4.68
C LEU A 213 11.39 7.05 -5.94
N GLU A 214 12.63 6.58 -5.78
CA GLU A 214 13.45 6.07 -6.89
C GLU A 214 12.77 4.91 -7.61
N PHE A 215 12.23 3.94 -6.86
CA PHE A 215 11.52 2.79 -7.42
C PHE A 215 10.31 3.22 -8.26
N ILE A 216 9.49 4.16 -7.77
CA ILE A 216 8.35 4.69 -8.53
C ILE A 216 8.85 5.38 -9.80
N ASN A 217 9.90 6.19 -9.70
CA ASN A 217 10.45 6.94 -10.84
C ASN A 217 11.02 6.03 -11.94
N ILE A 218 11.61 4.89 -11.58
CA ILE A 218 12.12 3.88 -12.53
C ILE A 218 10.98 3.10 -13.21
N ASN A 219 9.89 2.84 -12.51
CA ASN A 219 8.78 2.01 -13.00
C ASN A 219 7.62 2.81 -13.63
N LYS A 220 7.67 4.14 -13.59
CA LYS A 220 6.70 4.97 -14.34
C LYS A 220 6.95 4.82 -15.84
N LYS A 221 5.92 4.51 -16.59
CA LYS A 221 5.94 4.31 -18.04
C LYS A 221 5.20 5.44 -18.76
#